data_64f95c2012ce40d0451b11107b58851a
#
_entry.id   64f95c2012ce40d0451b11107b58851a
#
_cell.length_a   1.000
_cell.length_b   1.000
_cell.length_c   1.000
_cell.angle_alpha   90.00
_cell.angle_beta   90.00
_cell.angle_gamma   90.00
#
_symmetry.space_group_name_H-M   'P 1'
#
loop_
_entity.id
_entity.type
_entity.pdbx_description
1 polymer ?
#
loop_
_entity_poly.entity_id
_entity_poly.type
_entity_poly.pdbx_seq_one_letter_code
_entity_poly.pdbx_strand_id
1 'polypeptide(L)'
;MSDSPSLQSADHTSDEVAFTALIASAQHGDAAAFGKLYQTIYPSLYHVSYCALRSAEDAADAVSDAVLDAFHSINRLKHPEAFRSWMFKILTAKIKRKQREYLHVAVELTDANTPAVEFGFLRPELSEALAKLSDEDRLLLSLQVLGGYSGKELARIFGSTDGAVRTRLLRIRQKLREWLTDTSVTEQRSEPYAL
;
A
#
# COMPACT_ATOMS: atom_id res chain seq x y z
N MET A 1 -13.78 32.83 28.43
CA MET A 1 -12.39 33.06 28.03
C MET A 1 -11.53 32.03 28.74
N SER A 2 -11.11 30.99 28.09
CA SER A 2 -9.91 30.21 28.43
C SER A 2 -9.65 29.28 27.26
N ASP A 3 -8.64 29.63 26.48
CA ASP A 3 -8.03 28.85 25.46
C ASP A 3 -7.39 27.57 26.02
N SER A 4 -7.62 26.46 25.39
CA SER A 4 -6.80 25.26 25.53
C SER A 4 -6.56 24.60 24.17
N PRO A 5 -5.52 24.99 23.49
CA PRO A 5 -4.96 24.15 22.42
C PRO A 5 -3.48 23.90 22.66
N SER A 6 -3.06 22.87 23.37
CA SER A 6 -1.63 22.61 23.52
C SER A 6 -1.21 21.16 23.82
N LEU A 7 -2.13 20.20 23.95
CA LEU A 7 -1.74 18.83 24.34
C LEU A 7 -1.50 17.88 23.16
N GLN A 8 -2.06 18.15 21.97
CA GLN A 8 -1.88 17.25 20.81
C GLN A 8 -0.57 17.46 20.01
N SER A 9 0.05 18.64 20.12
CA SER A 9 1.31 18.94 19.40
C SER A 9 2.55 18.34 20.06
N ALA A 10 2.54 18.16 21.38
CA ALA A 10 3.69 17.65 22.13
C ALA A 10 3.88 16.13 21.95
N ASP A 11 2.81 15.39 21.78
CA ASP A 11 2.83 13.92 21.63
C ASP A 11 3.41 13.53 20.25
N HIS A 12 3.00 14.19 19.18
CA HIS A 12 3.54 13.95 17.82
C HIS A 12 5.04 14.24 17.71
N THR A 13 5.53 15.28 18.38
CA THR A 13 6.96 15.64 18.35
C THR A 13 7.82 14.62 19.08
N SER A 14 7.30 14.06 20.18
CA SER A 14 7.97 13.01 20.95
C SER A 14 8.09 11.72 20.15
N ASP A 15 7.02 11.32 19.44
CA ASP A 15 6.99 10.11 18.60
C ASP A 15 7.91 10.23 17.39
N GLU A 16 7.99 11.40 16.74
CA GLU A 16 8.92 11.66 15.65
C GLU A 16 10.39 11.59 16.09
N VAL A 17 10.71 12.16 17.26
CA VAL A 17 12.06 12.10 17.82
C VAL A 17 12.44 10.65 18.16
N ALA A 18 11.53 9.89 18.78
CA ALA A 18 11.75 8.48 19.09
C ALA A 18 11.94 7.64 17.82
N PHE A 19 11.15 7.89 16.79
CA PHE A 19 11.25 7.20 15.51
C PHE A 19 12.58 7.48 14.81
N THR A 20 13.02 8.74 14.80
CA THR A 20 14.32 9.12 14.23
C THR A 20 15.49 8.49 14.99
N ALA A 21 15.41 8.40 16.31
CA ALA A 21 16.41 7.72 17.13
C ALA A 21 16.50 6.21 16.81
N LEU A 22 15.36 5.55 16.59
CA LEU A 22 15.33 4.14 16.16
C LEU A 22 16.01 3.95 14.79
N ILE A 23 15.81 4.88 13.85
CA ILE A 23 16.47 4.80 12.55
C ILE A 23 17.98 4.94 12.72
N ALA A 24 18.45 5.89 13.51
CA ALA A 24 19.87 6.07 13.78
C ALA A 24 20.49 4.82 14.41
N SER A 25 19.84 4.21 15.40
CA SER A 25 20.32 2.97 16.02
C SER A 25 20.38 1.81 15.01
N ALA A 26 19.34 1.65 14.20
CA ALA A 26 19.29 0.63 13.14
C ALA A 26 20.41 0.81 12.10
N GLN A 27 20.75 2.06 11.74
CA GLN A 27 21.85 2.39 10.83
C GLN A 27 23.23 1.97 11.40
N HIS A 28 23.37 1.91 12.72
CA HIS A 28 24.57 1.42 13.39
C HIS A 28 24.55 -0.08 13.65
N GLY A 29 23.57 -0.81 13.08
CA GLY A 29 23.50 -2.27 13.14
C GLY A 29 22.66 -2.82 14.28
N ASP A 30 21.90 -2.00 15.00
CA ASP A 30 20.95 -2.46 16.01
C ASP A 30 19.73 -3.12 15.36
N ALA A 31 19.75 -4.46 15.34
CA ALA A 31 18.67 -5.28 14.79
C ALA A 31 17.35 -5.12 15.59
N ALA A 32 17.42 -4.85 16.90
CA ALA A 32 16.23 -4.66 17.71
C ALA A 32 15.54 -3.33 17.39
N ALA A 33 16.31 -2.26 17.16
CA ALA A 33 15.79 -0.98 16.68
C ALA A 33 15.15 -1.12 15.30
N PHE A 34 15.78 -1.84 14.36
CA PHE A 34 15.18 -2.13 13.07
C PHE A 34 13.88 -2.94 13.20
N GLY A 35 13.84 -3.93 14.09
CA GLY A 35 12.63 -4.72 14.37
C GLY A 35 11.45 -3.86 14.84
N LYS A 36 11.68 -2.85 15.68
CA LYS A 36 10.65 -1.89 16.11
C LYS A 36 10.16 -1.02 14.95
N LEU A 37 11.06 -0.52 14.10
CA LEU A 37 10.69 0.21 12.88
C LEU A 37 9.83 -0.64 11.96
N TYR A 38 10.22 -1.89 11.76
CA TYR A 38 9.47 -2.85 10.96
C TYR A 38 8.07 -3.08 11.50
N GLN A 39 7.92 -3.35 12.81
CA GLN A 39 6.61 -3.56 13.43
C GLN A 39 5.66 -2.39 13.21
N THR A 40 6.17 -1.16 13.24
CA THR A 40 5.36 0.05 13.01
C THR A 40 4.85 0.15 11.58
N ILE A 41 5.65 -0.26 10.58
CA ILE A 41 5.31 -0.06 9.17
C ILE A 41 4.70 -1.31 8.51
N TYR A 42 4.90 -2.49 9.10
CA TYR A 42 4.48 -3.78 8.55
C TYR A 42 3.02 -3.83 8.07
N PRO A 43 2.01 -3.37 8.85
CA PRO A 43 0.63 -3.42 8.39
C PRO A 43 0.42 -2.69 7.07
N SER A 44 1.05 -1.51 6.92
CA SER A 44 0.96 -0.73 5.68
C SER A 44 1.68 -1.39 4.51
N LEU A 45 2.84 -2.01 4.75
CA LEU A 45 3.58 -2.75 3.71
C LEU A 45 2.78 -3.96 3.23
N TYR A 46 2.25 -4.74 4.17
CA TYR A 46 1.45 -5.93 3.86
C TYR A 46 0.17 -5.56 3.10
N HIS A 47 -0.57 -4.56 3.55
CA HIS A 47 -1.80 -4.13 2.88
C HIS A 47 -1.54 -3.63 1.45
N VAL A 48 -0.48 -2.84 1.21
CA VAL A 48 -0.12 -2.42 -0.15
C VAL A 48 0.23 -3.61 -1.03
N SER A 49 1.04 -4.54 -0.51
CA SER A 49 1.43 -5.76 -1.24
C SER A 49 0.22 -6.63 -1.57
N TYR A 50 -0.63 -6.86 -0.58
CA TYR A 50 -1.83 -7.68 -0.75
C TYR A 50 -2.81 -7.07 -1.74
N CYS A 51 -3.07 -5.75 -1.65
CA CYS A 51 -3.89 -5.05 -2.65
C CYS A 51 -3.31 -5.16 -4.06
N ALA A 52 -1.98 -5.10 -4.21
CA ALA A 52 -1.32 -5.13 -5.51
C ALA A 52 -1.23 -6.53 -6.12
N LEU A 53 -0.94 -7.56 -5.30
CA LEU A 53 -0.65 -8.93 -5.76
C LEU A 53 -1.85 -9.87 -5.68
N ARG A 54 -2.84 -9.57 -4.81
CA ARG A 54 -4.05 -10.39 -4.59
C ARG A 54 -3.74 -11.83 -4.15
N SER A 55 -2.61 -12.04 -3.54
CA SER A 55 -2.16 -13.30 -2.97
C SER A 55 -1.54 -13.01 -1.61
N ALA A 56 -2.01 -13.69 -0.57
CA ALA A 56 -1.48 -13.54 0.79
C ALA A 56 -0.04 -14.03 0.89
N GLU A 57 0.27 -15.12 0.20
CA GLU A 57 1.59 -15.71 0.15
C GLU A 57 2.58 -14.76 -0.54
N ASP A 58 2.25 -14.30 -1.75
CA ASP A 58 3.12 -13.37 -2.48
C ASP A 58 3.27 -12.02 -1.82
N ALA A 59 2.22 -11.55 -1.13
CA ALA A 59 2.30 -10.33 -0.34
C ALA A 59 3.28 -10.48 0.82
N ALA A 60 3.21 -11.59 1.55
CA ALA A 60 4.13 -11.89 2.64
C ALA A 60 5.57 -12.04 2.14
N ASP A 61 5.78 -12.73 1.03
CA ASP A 61 7.09 -12.89 0.39
C ASP A 61 7.68 -11.56 -0.07
N ALA A 62 6.88 -10.72 -0.76
CA ALA A 62 7.33 -9.42 -1.22
C ALA A 62 7.72 -8.49 -0.06
N VAL A 63 6.98 -8.56 1.06
CA VAL A 63 7.31 -7.83 2.28
C VAL A 63 8.60 -8.37 2.90
N SER A 64 8.73 -9.69 3.03
CA SER A 64 9.93 -10.32 3.61
C SER A 64 11.19 -9.97 2.81
N ASP A 65 11.13 -10.10 1.49
CA ASP A 65 12.20 -9.70 0.58
C ASP A 65 12.56 -8.20 0.72
N ALA A 66 11.55 -7.34 0.83
CA ALA A 66 11.76 -5.90 0.97
C ALA A 66 12.39 -5.56 2.32
N VAL A 67 12.00 -6.24 3.38
CA VAL A 67 12.55 -6.04 4.73
C VAL A 67 14.01 -6.47 4.81
N LEU A 68 14.36 -7.59 4.19
CA LEU A 68 15.75 -8.06 4.11
C LEU A 68 16.63 -7.05 3.35
N ASP A 69 16.18 -6.57 2.18
CA ASP A 69 16.92 -5.56 1.42
C ASP A 69 17.05 -4.25 2.21
N ALA A 70 15.99 -3.85 2.92
CA ALA A 70 16.01 -2.67 3.76
C ALA A 70 16.98 -2.81 4.92
N PHE A 71 16.97 -3.93 5.63
CA PHE A 71 17.90 -4.20 6.72
C PHE A 71 19.36 -4.11 6.28
N HIS A 72 19.70 -4.69 5.12
CA HIS A 72 21.06 -4.64 4.57
C HIS A 72 21.47 -3.26 4.02
N SER A 73 20.51 -2.38 3.76
CA SER A 73 20.80 -1.09 3.10
C SER A 73 20.39 0.15 3.91
N ILE A 74 19.88 0.00 5.14
CA ILE A 74 19.44 1.12 5.98
C ILE A 74 20.54 2.12 6.28
N ASN A 75 21.78 1.66 6.36
CA ASN A 75 22.96 2.52 6.53
C ASN A 75 23.19 3.51 5.37
N ARG A 76 22.56 3.29 4.20
CA ARG A 76 22.60 4.19 3.04
C ARG A 76 21.49 5.24 3.06
N LEU A 77 20.55 5.15 3.98
CA LEU A 77 19.47 6.12 4.11
C LEU A 77 20.05 7.44 4.67
N LYS A 78 20.14 8.46 3.81
CA LYS A 78 20.72 9.75 4.18
C LYS A 78 19.79 10.64 5.00
N HIS A 79 18.49 10.47 4.82
CA HIS A 79 17.43 11.30 5.37
C HIS A 79 16.47 10.42 6.18
N PRO A 80 16.56 10.39 7.53
CA PRO A 80 15.69 9.59 8.39
C PRO A 80 14.19 9.85 8.16
N GLU A 81 13.82 11.09 7.89
CA GLU A 81 12.46 11.51 7.55
C GLU A 81 11.91 10.84 6.28
N ALA A 82 12.79 10.38 5.40
CA ALA A 82 12.42 9.66 4.19
C ALA A 82 12.29 8.14 4.38
N PHE A 83 12.46 7.61 5.61
CA PHE A 83 12.44 6.16 5.88
C PHE A 83 11.20 5.47 5.29
N ARG A 84 10.01 6.02 5.54
CA ARG A 84 8.77 5.45 5.04
C ARG A 84 8.75 5.37 3.51
N SER A 85 9.03 6.46 2.82
CA SER A 85 9.03 6.50 1.35
C SER A 85 10.14 5.63 0.75
N TRP A 86 11.30 5.56 1.39
CA TRP A 86 12.40 4.69 1.01
C TRP A 86 12.03 3.21 1.15
N MET A 87 11.41 2.80 2.25
CA MET A 87 10.95 1.43 2.48
C MET A 87 9.91 0.99 1.45
N PHE A 88 8.91 1.83 1.17
CA PHE A 88 7.91 1.55 0.14
C PHE A 88 8.51 1.53 -1.28
N LYS A 89 9.57 2.28 -1.56
CA LYS A 89 10.28 2.20 -2.84
C LYS A 89 10.90 0.82 -3.03
N ILE A 90 11.52 0.26 -2.00
CA ILE A 90 12.07 -1.11 -2.02
C ILE A 90 10.93 -2.11 -2.26
N LEU A 91 9.85 -2.02 -1.47
CA LEU A 91 8.69 -2.88 -1.60
C LEU A 91 8.07 -2.84 -3.01
N THR A 92 7.90 -1.63 -3.58
CA THR A 92 7.33 -1.45 -4.91
C THR A 92 8.16 -2.17 -5.98
N ALA A 93 9.48 -2.21 -5.85
CA ALA A 93 10.34 -2.96 -6.77
C ALA A 93 10.08 -4.47 -6.67
N LYS A 94 9.86 -5.01 -5.46
CA LYS A 94 9.51 -6.43 -5.25
C LYS A 94 8.14 -6.76 -5.85
N ILE A 95 7.13 -5.93 -5.59
CA ILE A 95 5.78 -6.09 -6.15
C ILE A 95 5.83 -6.10 -7.69
N LYS A 96 6.49 -5.11 -8.30
CA LYS A 96 6.62 -5.04 -9.77
C LYS A 96 7.36 -6.23 -10.36
N ARG A 97 8.33 -6.81 -9.63
CA ARG A 97 9.01 -8.04 -10.05
C ARG A 97 8.03 -9.20 -10.09
N LYS A 98 7.27 -9.45 -9.01
CA LYS A 98 6.26 -10.51 -8.96
C LYS A 98 5.17 -10.32 -10.02
N GLN A 99 4.67 -9.12 -10.22
CA GLN A 99 3.68 -8.85 -11.29
C GLN A 99 4.22 -9.21 -12.69
N ARG A 100 5.50 -8.95 -12.97
CA ARG A 100 6.11 -9.36 -14.25
C ARG A 100 6.27 -10.88 -14.38
N GLU A 101 6.64 -11.57 -13.29
CA GLU A 101 6.72 -13.03 -13.25
C GLU A 101 5.36 -13.64 -13.61
N TYR A 102 4.24 -13.11 -13.08
CA TYR A 102 2.89 -13.56 -13.45
C TYR A 102 2.56 -13.34 -14.92
N LEU A 103 2.94 -12.20 -15.50
CA LEU A 103 2.70 -11.94 -16.92
C LEU A 103 3.42 -12.95 -17.82
N HIS A 104 4.62 -13.38 -17.44
CA HIS A 104 5.34 -14.41 -18.19
C HIS A 104 4.65 -15.79 -18.07
N VAL A 105 4.20 -16.16 -16.88
CA VAL A 105 3.47 -17.43 -16.66
C VAL A 105 2.10 -17.42 -17.33
N ALA A 106 1.37 -16.29 -17.30
CA ALA A 106 0.05 -16.15 -17.93
C ALA A 106 0.10 -16.25 -19.47
N VAL A 107 1.23 -15.90 -20.08
CA VAL A 107 1.44 -16.11 -21.54
C VAL A 107 1.56 -17.60 -21.86
N GLU A 108 2.02 -18.41 -20.91
CA GLU A 108 2.14 -19.89 -21.08
C GLU A 108 0.84 -20.64 -20.70
N LEU A 109 -0.02 -20.05 -19.88
CA LEU A 109 -1.25 -20.67 -19.37
C LEU A 109 -2.48 -19.82 -19.73
N THR A 110 -3.15 -20.18 -20.82
CA THR A 110 -4.35 -19.50 -21.35
C THR A 110 -5.64 -19.81 -20.56
N ASP A 111 -5.63 -19.93 -19.26
CA ASP A 111 -6.86 -20.07 -18.45
C ASP A 111 -6.57 -19.80 -16.97
N ALA A 112 -6.35 -18.55 -16.61
CA ALA A 112 -6.28 -18.17 -15.20
C ALA A 112 -7.56 -17.42 -14.79
N ASN A 113 -8.56 -18.17 -14.43
CA ASN A 113 -9.66 -17.70 -13.61
C ASN A 113 -9.06 -17.38 -12.22
N THR A 114 -8.55 -16.16 -12.04
CA THR A 114 -7.96 -15.75 -10.76
C THR A 114 -9.10 -15.70 -9.74
N PRO A 115 -9.09 -16.53 -8.68
CA PRO A 115 -10.16 -16.52 -7.69
C PRO A 115 -10.36 -15.12 -7.15
N ALA A 116 -11.61 -14.75 -6.88
CA ALA A 116 -11.91 -13.52 -6.15
C ALA A 116 -11.24 -13.61 -4.77
N VAL A 117 -10.15 -12.88 -4.59
CA VAL A 117 -9.43 -12.86 -3.32
C VAL A 117 -10.17 -11.89 -2.41
N GLU A 118 -10.82 -12.41 -1.39
CA GLU A 118 -11.39 -11.59 -0.32
C GLU A 118 -10.25 -10.88 0.42
N PHE A 119 -10.27 -9.57 0.35
CA PHE A 119 -9.41 -8.74 1.20
C PHE A 119 -10.02 -8.75 2.61
N GLY A 120 -9.62 -9.67 3.47
CA GLY A 120 -10.21 -9.89 4.79
C GLY A 120 -10.19 -8.67 5.73
N PHE A 121 -9.52 -7.58 5.35
CA PHE A 121 -9.53 -6.29 6.03
C PHE A 121 -10.35 -5.21 5.29
N LEU A 122 -10.96 -5.54 4.15
CA LEU A 122 -11.83 -4.68 3.36
C LEU A 122 -13.23 -5.27 3.29
N ARG A 123 -14.22 -4.41 3.11
CA ARG A 123 -15.57 -4.88 2.81
C ARG A 123 -15.58 -5.65 1.48
N PRO A 124 -16.38 -6.72 1.35
CA PRO A 124 -16.45 -7.53 0.13
C PRO A 124 -16.65 -6.69 -1.14
N GLU A 125 -17.56 -5.71 -1.11
CA GLU A 125 -17.89 -4.84 -2.24
C GLU A 125 -16.65 -4.03 -2.71
N LEU A 126 -15.87 -3.53 -1.76
CA LEU A 126 -14.64 -2.81 -2.07
C LEU A 126 -13.55 -3.75 -2.61
N SER A 127 -13.49 -4.97 -2.08
CA SER A 127 -12.59 -6.02 -2.57
C SER A 127 -12.88 -6.35 -4.04
N GLU A 128 -14.14 -6.57 -4.39
CA GLU A 128 -14.58 -6.83 -5.76
C GLU A 128 -14.30 -5.63 -6.69
N ALA A 129 -14.60 -4.42 -6.23
CA ALA A 129 -14.33 -3.21 -7.02
C ALA A 129 -12.83 -3.03 -7.28
N LEU A 130 -11.98 -3.27 -6.28
CA LEU A 130 -10.52 -3.24 -6.45
C LEU A 130 -10.02 -4.35 -7.37
N ALA A 131 -10.67 -5.52 -7.38
CA ALA A 131 -10.32 -6.62 -8.26
C ALA A 131 -10.53 -6.31 -9.75
N LYS A 132 -11.47 -5.41 -10.08
CA LYS A 132 -11.74 -4.93 -11.45
C LYS A 132 -10.70 -3.94 -11.96
N LEU A 133 -9.83 -3.40 -11.10
CA LEU A 133 -8.73 -2.52 -11.52
C LEU A 133 -7.59 -3.33 -12.14
N SER A 134 -6.86 -2.73 -13.07
CA SER A 134 -5.57 -3.26 -13.50
C SER A 134 -4.56 -3.29 -12.35
N ASP A 135 -3.58 -4.18 -12.42
CA ASP A 135 -2.54 -4.32 -11.38
C ASP A 135 -1.79 -3.02 -11.12
N GLU A 136 -1.50 -2.25 -12.19
CA GLU A 136 -0.88 -0.94 -12.06
C GLU A 136 -1.77 0.09 -11.38
N ASP A 137 -3.08 0.14 -11.72
CA ASP A 137 -4.03 1.09 -11.12
C ASP A 137 -4.24 0.78 -9.65
N ARG A 138 -4.31 -0.51 -9.31
CA ARG A 138 -4.44 -1.00 -7.95
C ARG A 138 -3.21 -0.67 -7.11
N LEU A 139 -2.00 -0.90 -7.64
CA LEU A 139 -0.75 -0.52 -6.98
C LEU A 139 -0.65 1.00 -6.80
N LEU A 140 -0.98 1.78 -7.84
CA LEU A 140 -0.95 3.24 -7.79
C LEU A 140 -1.86 3.78 -6.68
N LEU A 141 -3.10 3.28 -6.61
CA LEU A 141 -4.07 3.68 -5.59
C LEU A 141 -3.61 3.26 -4.19
N SER A 142 -3.13 2.02 -4.03
CA SER A 142 -2.67 1.50 -2.74
C SER A 142 -1.48 2.28 -2.20
N LEU A 143 -0.52 2.63 -3.04
CA LEU A 143 0.62 3.47 -2.64
C LEU A 143 0.18 4.87 -2.21
N GLN A 144 -0.84 5.45 -2.86
CA GLN A 144 -1.35 6.74 -2.45
C GLN A 144 -2.09 6.66 -1.12
N VAL A 145 -3.02 5.72 -0.97
CA VAL A 145 -3.95 5.66 0.17
C VAL A 145 -3.27 5.06 1.40
N LEU A 146 -2.56 3.95 1.24
CA LEU A 146 -1.95 3.20 2.34
C LEU A 146 -0.47 3.56 2.53
N GLY A 147 0.23 3.83 1.42
CA GLY A 147 1.64 4.23 1.44
C GLY A 147 1.86 5.70 1.79
N GLY A 148 0.85 6.56 1.63
CA GLY A 148 0.94 8.00 1.89
C GLY A 148 1.75 8.77 0.85
N TYR A 149 1.92 8.22 -0.36
CA TYR A 149 2.70 8.86 -1.42
C TYR A 149 1.99 10.08 -2.02
N SER A 150 2.74 11.15 -2.23
CA SER A 150 2.31 12.31 -3.00
C SER A 150 2.25 11.99 -4.51
N GLY A 151 1.49 12.77 -5.27
CA GLY A 151 1.42 12.65 -6.73
C GLY A 151 2.79 12.74 -7.40
N LYS A 152 3.68 13.62 -6.90
CA LYS A 152 5.04 13.77 -7.42
C LYS A 152 5.92 12.53 -7.20
N GLU A 153 5.80 11.88 -6.05
CA GLU A 153 6.53 10.64 -5.75
C GLU A 153 6.02 9.49 -6.60
N LEU A 154 4.70 9.35 -6.73
CA LEU A 154 4.07 8.36 -7.60
C LEU A 154 4.48 8.56 -9.06
N ALA A 155 4.56 9.81 -9.54
CA ALA A 155 5.03 10.11 -10.88
C ALA A 155 6.45 9.56 -11.13
N ARG A 156 7.37 9.69 -10.16
CA ARG A 156 8.72 9.11 -10.25
C ARG A 156 8.70 7.57 -10.25
N ILE A 157 7.86 6.96 -9.42
CA ILE A 157 7.75 5.49 -9.31
C ILE A 157 7.19 4.87 -10.60
N PHE A 158 6.23 5.54 -11.23
CA PHE A 158 5.55 5.06 -12.44
C PHE A 158 6.13 5.64 -13.75
N GLY A 159 7.22 6.41 -13.71
CA GLY A 159 7.83 7.01 -14.90
C GLY A 159 6.87 7.94 -15.64
N SER A 160 6.09 8.74 -14.90
CA SER A 160 5.01 9.58 -15.42
C SER A 160 5.14 11.02 -14.93
N THR A 161 4.17 11.88 -15.25
CA THR A 161 4.08 13.25 -14.73
C THR A 161 3.07 13.33 -13.58
N ASP A 162 3.24 14.30 -12.68
CA ASP A 162 2.32 14.53 -11.57
C ASP A 162 0.86 14.79 -12.05
N GLY A 163 0.72 15.52 -13.16
CA GLY A 163 -0.59 15.76 -13.76
C GLY A 163 -1.25 14.49 -14.30
N ALA A 164 -0.48 13.62 -14.97
CA ALA A 164 -0.97 12.34 -15.47
C ALA A 164 -1.38 11.41 -14.34
N VAL A 165 -0.57 11.34 -13.26
CA VAL A 165 -0.89 10.56 -12.06
C VAL A 165 -2.18 11.05 -11.41
N ARG A 166 -2.35 12.37 -11.24
CA ARG A 166 -3.58 12.94 -10.68
C ARG A 166 -4.81 12.60 -11.51
N THR A 167 -4.71 12.72 -12.82
CA THR A 167 -5.80 12.39 -13.75
C THR A 167 -6.13 10.90 -13.69
N ARG A 168 -5.10 10.02 -13.65
CA ARG A 168 -5.27 8.57 -13.53
C ARG A 168 -5.97 8.21 -12.21
N LEU A 169 -5.54 8.77 -11.08
CA LEU A 169 -6.16 8.57 -9.78
C LEU A 169 -7.61 9.06 -9.72
N LEU A 170 -7.91 10.18 -10.38
CA LEU A 170 -9.29 10.68 -10.47
C LEU A 170 -10.19 9.67 -11.21
N ARG A 171 -9.73 9.12 -12.35
CA ARG A 171 -10.46 8.10 -13.11
C ARG A 171 -10.65 6.80 -12.30
N ILE A 172 -9.62 6.36 -11.58
CA ILE A 172 -9.72 5.19 -10.71
C ILE A 172 -10.79 5.39 -9.65
N ARG A 173 -10.79 6.53 -8.96
CA ARG A 173 -11.78 6.84 -7.92
C ARG A 173 -13.21 6.96 -8.49
N GLN A 174 -13.35 7.48 -9.69
CA GLN A 174 -14.64 7.55 -10.38
C GLN A 174 -15.18 6.15 -10.68
N LYS A 175 -14.37 5.27 -11.29
CA LYS A 175 -14.74 3.87 -11.55
C LYS A 175 -15.14 3.14 -10.27
N LEU A 176 -14.35 3.28 -9.20
CA LEU A 176 -14.66 2.64 -7.92
C LEU A 176 -15.99 3.15 -7.36
N ARG A 177 -16.27 4.45 -7.45
CA ARG A 177 -17.54 5.02 -7.01
C ARG A 177 -18.72 4.44 -7.78
N GLU A 178 -18.62 4.36 -9.12
CA GLU A 178 -19.63 3.78 -9.98
C GLU A 178 -19.91 2.31 -9.59
N TRP A 179 -18.88 1.48 -9.46
CA TRP A 179 -19.04 0.08 -9.12
C TRP A 179 -19.61 -0.15 -7.72
N LEU A 180 -19.22 0.66 -6.73
CA LEU A 180 -19.75 0.57 -5.37
C LEU A 180 -21.20 1.05 -5.27
N THR A 181 -21.62 1.99 -6.12
CA THR A 181 -23.00 2.46 -6.17
C THR A 181 -23.92 1.42 -6.81
N ASP A 182 -23.47 0.77 -7.90
CA ASP A 182 -24.25 -0.28 -8.58
C ASP A 182 -24.46 -1.50 -7.66
N THR A 183 -23.47 -1.89 -6.87
CA THR A 183 -23.57 -3.01 -5.93
C THR A 183 -24.62 -2.73 -4.84
N SER A 184 -24.65 -1.52 -4.30
CA SER A 184 -25.63 -1.14 -3.26
C SER A 184 -27.09 -1.12 -3.76
N VAL A 185 -27.31 -0.85 -5.04
CA VAL A 185 -28.65 -0.88 -5.66
C VAL A 185 -29.13 -2.32 -5.87
N THR A 186 -28.21 -3.25 -6.13
CA THR A 186 -28.55 -4.66 -6.37
C THR A 186 -28.95 -5.38 -5.08
N GLU A 187 -28.33 -5.07 -3.95
CA GLU A 187 -28.68 -5.65 -2.65
C GLU A 187 -30.06 -5.22 -2.15
N GLN A 188 -30.43 -3.95 -2.33
CA GLN A 188 -31.75 -3.43 -1.95
C GLN A 188 -32.91 -4.01 -2.78
N ARG A 189 -32.63 -4.62 -3.95
CA ARG A 189 -33.62 -5.29 -4.80
C ARG A 189 -33.82 -6.77 -4.48
N SER A 190 -32.99 -7.35 -3.63
CA SER A 190 -32.97 -8.80 -3.34
C SER A 190 -33.70 -9.19 -2.06
N GLU A 191 -34.39 -8.29 -1.37
CA GLU A 191 -35.33 -8.69 -0.32
C GLU A 191 -36.65 -9.13 -0.96
N PRO A 192 -36.97 -10.42 -1.02
CA PRO A 192 -38.30 -10.87 -1.40
C PRO A 192 -39.24 -10.55 -0.24
N TYR A 193 -40.30 -9.85 -0.55
CA TYR A 193 -41.48 -9.75 0.31
C TYR A 193 -41.87 -11.15 0.81
N ALA A 194 -41.54 -11.46 2.05
CA ALA A 194 -42.15 -12.59 2.76
C ALA A 194 -43.48 -12.08 3.35
N LEU A 195 -44.57 -12.49 2.74
CA LEU A 195 -45.92 -12.50 3.32
C LEU A 195 -46.03 -13.67 4.29
#